data_f68f5bb4ba72fbc50d237bca2a3f0287
#
_entry.id   f68f5bb4ba72fbc50d237bca2a3f0287
#
_cell.length_a   1.000
_cell.length_b   1.000
_cell.length_c   1.000
_cell.angle_alpha   90.00
_cell.angle_beta   90.00
_cell.angle_gamma   90.00
#
_symmetry.space_group_name_H-M   'P 1'
#
loop_
_entity.id
_entity.type
_entity.pdbx_description
1 polymer ?
#
loop_
_entity_poly.entity_id
_entity_poly.type
_entity_poly.pdbx_seq_one_letter_code
_entity_poly.pdbx_strand_id
1 'polypeptide(L)'
;IEDPNSKHRNECLNFFIYNVVPGTTNAAKIKANFLKNIINNDLSVREISIKFAFELLSHMKGGPSIEVLIDLALGENISIANSAAQVLKSQVFLYEKDTDRLKKAYKNKNKIATEILNSYAKAEFFTNLPEIDEEIKVVTYIAGIGDISTDLLSPGSDAHSRSDRELHGKSMFEHDSKKQNELLELQKKHPDKRIMLIAEKGTMGVGSSRMSGVNNVALWIGKKTSPYIPF
;
A
#
# COMPACT_ATOMS: atom_id res chain seq x y z
N ILE A 1 -10.01 7.58 19.14
CA ILE A 1 -9.84 8.21 17.82
C ILE A 1 -11.06 9.10 17.52
N GLU A 2 -12.26 8.64 17.83
CA GLU A 2 -13.51 9.37 17.56
C GLU A 2 -13.70 10.61 18.44
N ASP A 3 -13.13 10.62 19.65
CA ASP A 3 -13.14 11.80 20.51
C ASP A 3 -12.04 12.81 20.09
N PRO A 4 -12.42 13.98 19.51
CA PRO A 4 -11.47 14.98 19.05
C PRO A 4 -10.67 15.64 20.19
N ASN A 5 -11.16 15.55 21.42
CA ASN A 5 -10.55 16.19 22.60
C ASN A 5 -9.61 15.24 23.36
N SER A 6 -9.53 13.98 22.99
CA SER A 6 -8.62 13.03 23.63
C SER A 6 -7.16 13.42 23.41
N LYS A 7 -6.43 13.62 24.52
CA LYS A 7 -5.01 13.97 24.49
C LYS A 7 -4.11 12.89 23.84
N HIS A 8 -4.58 11.65 23.79
CA HIS A 8 -3.86 10.52 23.16
C HIS A 8 -4.38 10.19 21.76
N ARG A 9 -5.28 11.00 21.20
CA ARG A 9 -5.94 10.75 19.93
C ARG A 9 -4.96 10.52 18.79
N ASN A 10 -3.95 11.37 18.65
CA ASN A 10 -2.98 11.27 17.55
C ASN A 10 -2.10 10.02 17.66
N GLU A 11 -1.71 9.63 18.87
CA GLU A 11 -0.95 8.40 19.11
C GLU A 11 -1.80 7.17 18.78
N CYS A 12 -3.06 7.13 19.21
CA CYS A 12 -3.99 6.06 18.88
C CYS A 12 -4.26 5.99 17.38
N LEU A 13 -4.40 7.13 16.72
CA LEU A 13 -4.62 7.19 15.28
C LEU A 13 -3.41 6.67 14.51
N ASN A 14 -2.21 7.12 14.85
CA ASN A 14 -0.98 6.63 14.25
C ASN A 14 -0.80 5.13 14.46
N PHE A 15 -1.05 4.64 15.67
CA PHE A 15 -1.01 3.21 15.94
C PHE A 15 -2.01 2.45 15.07
N PHE A 16 -3.24 2.90 15.01
CA PHE A 16 -4.29 2.26 14.23
C PHE A 16 -3.98 2.23 12.73
N ILE A 17 -3.51 3.33 12.16
CA ILE A 17 -3.19 3.43 10.73
C ILE A 17 -2.01 2.51 10.38
N TYR A 18 -0.95 2.53 11.20
CA TYR A 18 0.35 1.99 10.81
C TYR A 18 0.76 0.69 11.51
N ASN A 19 0.01 0.22 12.50
CA ASN A 19 0.40 -0.97 13.28
C ASN A 19 -0.65 -2.07 13.28
N VAL A 20 -1.82 -1.86 12.71
CA VAL A 20 -2.83 -2.92 12.60
C VAL A 20 -2.47 -3.84 11.43
N VAL A 21 -2.18 -5.08 11.73
CA VAL A 21 -1.82 -6.10 10.73
C VAL A 21 -3.07 -6.61 10.02
N PRO A 22 -3.18 -6.44 8.69
CA PRO A 22 -4.33 -6.89 7.93
C PRO A 22 -4.35 -8.42 7.75
N GLY A 23 -5.56 -8.97 7.65
CA GLY A 23 -5.80 -10.37 7.27
C GLY A 23 -5.61 -11.40 8.37
N THR A 24 -4.97 -11.08 9.49
CA THR A 24 -4.62 -12.07 10.52
C THR A 24 -5.48 -12.01 11.77
N THR A 25 -6.25 -10.95 11.98
CA THR A 25 -6.98 -10.70 13.22
C THR A 25 -8.28 -9.92 12.99
N ASN A 26 -9.13 -9.87 14.03
CA ASN A 26 -10.28 -8.97 14.07
C ASN A 26 -9.90 -7.49 13.91
N ALA A 27 -8.68 -7.12 14.25
CA ALA A 27 -8.17 -5.77 14.09
C ALA A 27 -8.17 -5.31 12.62
N ALA A 28 -7.86 -6.21 11.68
CA ALA A 28 -7.95 -5.89 10.24
C ALA A 28 -9.39 -5.59 9.81
N LYS A 29 -10.38 -6.34 10.32
CA LYS A 29 -11.81 -6.04 10.09
C LYS A 29 -12.21 -4.69 10.67
N ILE A 30 -11.78 -4.40 11.89
CA ILE A 30 -12.07 -3.13 12.57
C ILE A 30 -11.48 -1.98 11.75
N LYS A 31 -10.22 -2.08 11.32
CA LYS A 31 -9.57 -1.06 10.48
C LYS A 31 -10.31 -0.86 9.16
N ALA A 32 -10.61 -1.93 8.44
CA ALA A 32 -11.30 -1.84 7.16
C ALA A 32 -12.70 -1.22 7.30
N ASN A 33 -13.48 -1.61 8.30
CA ASN A 33 -14.80 -1.04 8.57
C ASN A 33 -14.74 0.42 9.01
N PHE A 34 -13.75 0.80 9.83
CA PHE A 34 -13.51 2.18 10.21
C PHE A 34 -13.25 3.06 8.98
N LEU A 35 -12.41 2.60 8.05
CA LEU A 35 -12.14 3.30 6.79
C LEU A 35 -13.40 3.35 5.90
N LYS A 36 -14.21 2.28 5.86
CA LYS A 36 -15.51 2.26 5.16
C LYS A 36 -16.45 3.35 5.69
N ASN A 37 -16.57 3.49 7.02
CA ASN A 37 -17.43 4.50 7.63
C ASN A 37 -16.96 5.93 7.27
N ILE A 38 -15.65 6.18 7.20
CA ILE A 38 -15.12 7.46 6.73
C ILE A 38 -15.50 7.70 5.26
N ILE A 39 -15.36 6.71 4.40
CA ILE A 39 -15.68 6.80 2.97
C ILE A 39 -17.17 7.08 2.74
N ASN A 40 -18.04 6.47 3.53
CA ASN A 40 -19.49 6.70 3.47
C ASN A 40 -19.95 8.00 4.14
N ASN A 41 -19.05 8.75 4.77
CA ASN A 41 -19.35 9.92 5.63
C ASN A 41 -20.17 9.59 6.89
N ASP A 42 -20.18 8.33 7.33
CA ASP A 42 -20.79 7.91 8.60
C ASP A 42 -19.90 8.31 9.80
N LEU A 43 -18.62 8.54 9.53
CA LEU A 43 -17.62 8.97 10.49
C LEU A 43 -16.71 10.03 9.86
N SER A 44 -16.43 11.10 10.59
CA SER A 44 -15.49 12.15 10.17
C SER A 44 -14.24 12.15 11.04
N VAL A 45 -13.09 11.98 10.41
CA VAL A 45 -11.77 12.05 11.07
C VAL A 45 -10.92 13.05 10.30
N ARG A 46 -10.54 14.14 10.96
CA ARG A 46 -9.84 15.28 10.34
C ARG A 46 -8.60 14.88 9.55
N GLU A 47 -7.85 13.91 10.04
CA GLU A 47 -6.56 13.48 9.46
C GLU A 47 -6.72 12.45 8.35
N ILE A 48 -7.92 11.91 8.16
CA ILE A 48 -8.18 10.88 7.14
C ILE A 48 -9.25 11.39 6.17
N SER A 49 -8.79 11.89 5.04
CA SER A 49 -9.70 12.20 3.92
C SER A 49 -10.24 10.91 3.27
N ILE A 50 -11.36 10.99 2.55
CA ILE A 50 -11.90 9.86 1.77
C ILE A 50 -10.84 9.28 0.84
N LYS A 51 -10.06 10.14 0.16
CA LYS A 51 -8.97 9.70 -0.71
C LYS A 51 -7.91 8.91 0.05
N PHE A 52 -7.51 9.39 1.22
CA PHE A 52 -6.52 8.71 2.06
C PHE A 52 -7.07 7.40 2.64
N ALA A 53 -8.36 7.34 2.97
CA ALA A 53 -9.00 6.09 3.39
C ALA A 53 -8.96 5.01 2.28
N PHE A 54 -9.19 5.37 1.01
CA PHE A 54 -9.00 4.46 -0.12
C PHE A 54 -7.54 4.04 -0.29
N GLU A 55 -6.59 4.94 -0.12
CA GLU A 55 -5.16 4.63 -0.16
C GLU A 55 -4.80 3.60 0.92
N LEU A 56 -5.26 3.80 2.16
CA LEU A 56 -5.04 2.85 3.25
C LEU A 56 -5.67 1.47 2.97
N LEU A 57 -6.90 1.42 2.43
CA LEU A 57 -7.53 0.15 2.01
C LEU A 57 -6.73 -0.53 0.91
N SER A 58 -6.14 0.23 -0.01
CA SER A 58 -5.32 -0.33 -1.09
C SER A 58 -4.03 -0.98 -0.61
N HIS A 59 -3.49 -0.52 0.51
CA HIS A 59 -2.28 -1.08 1.13
C HIS A 59 -2.56 -2.34 1.95
N MET A 60 -3.79 -2.49 2.44
CA MET A 60 -4.25 -3.68 3.16
C MET A 60 -4.54 -4.81 2.17
N LYS A 61 -3.57 -5.63 1.80
CA LYS A 61 -3.73 -6.71 0.80
C LYS A 61 -4.50 -7.95 1.32
N GLY A 62 -5.24 -7.83 2.40
CA GLY A 62 -5.98 -8.92 3.05
C GLY A 62 -7.47 -8.94 2.75
N GLY A 63 -8.13 -10.06 3.08
CA GLY A 63 -9.57 -10.27 2.85
C GLY A 63 -10.49 -9.14 3.33
N PRO A 64 -10.32 -8.62 4.55
CA PRO A 64 -11.19 -7.56 5.07
C PRO A 64 -11.24 -6.29 4.23
N SER A 65 -10.09 -5.84 3.68
CA SER A 65 -10.06 -4.66 2.82
C SER A 65 -10.72 -4.91 1.47
N ILE A 66 -10.54 -6.10 0.90
CA ILE A 66 -11.18 -6.49 -0.36
C ILE A 66 -12.69 -6.59 -0.19
N GLU A 67 -13.17 -7.20 0.88
CA GLU A 67 -14.60 -7.26 1.20
C GLU A 67 -15.23 -5.86 1.25
N VAL A 68 -14.59 -4.94 1.96
CA VAL A 68 -15.04 -3.54 2.06
C VAL A 68 -15.00 -2.83 0.71
N LEU A 69 -13.94 -3.01 -0.07
CA LEU A 69 -13.84 -2.41 -1.41
C LEU A 69 -14.93 -2.93 -2.35
N ILE A 70 -15.28 -4.22 -2.27
CA ILE A 70 -16.39 -4.78 -3.06
C ILE A 70 -17.74 -4.26 -2.58
N ASP A 71 -17.96 -4.12 -1.26
CA ASP A 71 -19.16 -3.49 -0.73
C ASP A 71 -19.34 -2.07 -1.29
N LEU A 72 -18.27 -1.27 -1.25
CA LEU A 72 -18.27 0.10 -1.76
C LEU A 72 -18.47 0.14 -3.29
N ALA A 73 -17.82 -0.76 -4.04
CA ALA A 73 -17.94 -0.83 -5.49
C ALA A 73 -19.33 -1.24 -5.97
N LEU A 74 -20.05 -2.03 -5.19
CA LEU A 74 -21.42 -2.48 -5.48
C LEU A 74 -22.49 -1.60 -4.80
N GLY A 75 -22.09 -0.56 -4.07
CA GLY A 75 -22.98 0.40 -3.41
C GLY A 75 -23.65 1.38 -4.38
N GLU A 76 -24.60 2.16 -3.85
CA GLU A 76 -25.42 3.08 -4.65
C GLU A 76 -24.71 4.37 -5.03
N ASN A 77 -23.72 4.81 -4.25
CA ASN A 77 -22.97 6.03 -4.53
C ASN A 77 -21.95 5.81 -5.66
N ILE A 78 -22.28 6.30 -6.85
CA ILE A 78 -21.48 6.09 -8.06
C ILE A 78 -20.05 6.61 -7.92
N SER A 79 -19.83 7.75 -7.25
CA SER A 79 -18.48 8.31 -7.07
C SER A 79 -17.61 7.40 -6.19
N ILE A 80 -18.18 6.92 -5.09
CA ILE A 80 -17.53 5.96 -4.19
C ILE A 80 -17.29 4.64 -4.92
N ALA A 81 -18.30 4.13 -5.64
CA ALA A 81 -18.21 2.88 -6.37
C ALA A 81 -17.09 2.89 -7.43
N ASN A 82 -16.96 4.00 -8.18
CA ASN A 82 -15.89 4.18 -9.14
C ASN A 82 -14.50 4.20 -8.46
N SER A 83 -14.38 4.92 -7.34
CA SER A 83 -13.12 4.98 -6.59
C SER A 83 -12.72 3.60 -6.06
N ALA A 84 -13.68 2.85 -5.50
CA ALA A 84 -13.45 1.48 -5.04
C ALA A 84 -13.05 0.53 -6.20
N ALA A 85 -13.69 0.67 -7.36
CA ALA A 85 -13.36 -0.09 -8.55
C ALA A 85 -11.92 0.17 -9.01
N GLN A 86 -11.45 1.42 -9.01
CA GLN A 86 -10.06 1.72 -9.36
C GLN A 86 -9.06 1.05 -8.42
N VAL A 87 -9.35 1.03 -7.11
CA VAL A 87 -8.52 0.31 -6.15
C VAL A 87 -8.54 -1.19 -6.42
N LEU A 88 -9.72 -1.79 -6.66
CA LEU A 88 -9.85 -3.22 -6.95
C LEU A 88 -9.10 -3.62 -8.22
N LYS A 89 -9.13 -2.82 -9.29
CA LYS A 89 -8.37 -3.08 -10.52
C LYS A 89 -6.85 -3.17 -10.29
N SER A 90 -6.33 -2.51 -9.25
CA SER A 90 -4.92 -2.56 -8.87
C SER A 90 -4.57 -3.72 -7.92
N GLN A 91 -5.55 -4.49 -7.46
CA GLN A 91 -5.31 -5.67 -6.62
C GLN A 91 -5.02 -6.90 -7.48
N VAL A 92 -3.94 -7.59 -7.19
CA VAL A 92 -3.52 -8.79 -7.94
C VAL A 92 -4.37 -10.00 -7.60
N PHE A 93 -5.03 -10.00 -6.45
CA PHE A 93 -5.69 -11.19 -5.92
C PHE A 93 -7.10 -10.88 -5.40
N LEU A 94 -8.09 -11.67 -5.88
CA LEU A 94 -9.45 -11.74 -5.34
C LEU A 94 -9.73 -13.15 -4.83
N TYR A 95 -10.39 -13.26 -3.69
CA TYR A 95 -10.87 -14.54 -3.19
C TYR A 95 -12.05 -15.04 -4.02
N GLU A 96 -12.30 -16.36 -4.01
CA GLU A 96 -13.39 -16.98 -4.76
C GLU A 96 -14.75 -16.35 -4.41
N LYS A 97 -15.06 -16.22 -3.11
CA LYS A 97 -16.30 -15.59 -2.64
C LYS A 97 -16.52 -14.17 -3.16
N ASP A 98 -15.43 -13.41 -3.29
CA ASP A 98 -15.46 -12.02 -3.76
C ASP A 98 -15.66 -11.97 -5.27
N THR A 99 -15.02 -12.88 -5.99
CA THR A 99 -15.24 -13.08 -7.43
C THR A 99 -16.67 -13.47 -7.72
N ASP A 100 -17.29 -14.34 -6.90
CA ASP A 100 -18.68 -14.76 -7.08
C ASP A 100 -19.67 -13.61 -6.83
N ARG A 101 -19.38 -12.73 -5.88
CA ARG A 101 -20.17 -11.50 -5.67
C ARG A 101 -20.14 -10.60 -6.91
N LEU A 102 -18.96 -10.38 -7.48
CA LEU A 102 -18.79 -9.59 -8.72
C LEU A 102 -19.49 -10.27 -9.90
N LYS A 103 -19.36 -11.59 -10.06
CA LYS A 103 -20.07 -12.35 -11.11
C LYS A 103 -21.58 -12.24 -10.99
N LYS A 104 -22.12 -12.30 -9.75
CA LYS A 104 -23.57 -12.12 -9.51
C LYS A 104 -24.02 -10.72 -9.91
N ALA A 105 -23.26 -9.69 -9.51
CA ALA A 105 -23.55 -8.31 -9.89
C ALA A 105 -23.43 -8.09 -11.43
N TYR A 106 -22.45 -8.70 -12.08
CA TYR A 106 -22.30 -8.71 -13.53
C TYR A 106 -23.54 -9.30 -14.25
N LYS A 107 -24.03 -10.46 -13.78
CA LYS A 107 -25.27 -11.06 -14.31
C LYS A 107 -26.47 -10.12 -14.18
N ASN A 108 -26.49 -9.29 -13.15
CA ASN A 108 -27.50 -8.26 -12.93
C ASN A 108 -27.20 -6.93 -13.68
N LYS A 109 -26.29 -6.96 -14.66
CA LYS A 109 -25.91 -5.81 -15.51
C LYS A 109 -25.32 -4.63 -14.75
N ASN A 110 -24.69 -4.86 -13.60
CA ASN A 110 -23.97 -3.83 -12.88
C ASN A 110 -22.70 -3.42 -13.66
N LYS A 111 -22.63 -2.15 -14.06
CA LYS A 111 -21.53 -1.62 -14.88
C LYS A 111 -20.17 -1.68 -14.17
N ILE A 112 -20.14 -1.35 -12.88
CA ILE A 112 -18.90 -1.34 -12.09
C ILE A 112 -18.34 -2.76 -11.96
N ALA A 113 -19.18 -3.75 -11.66
CA ALA A 113 -18.76 -5.14 -11.63
C ALA A 113 -18.25 -5.62 -13.00
N THR A 114 -18.88 -5.18 -14.08
CA THR A 114 -18.42 -5.46 -15.44
C THR A 114 -17.02 -4.88 -15.72
N GLU A 115 -16.77 -3.64 -15.33
CA GLU A 115 -15.47 -3.00 -15.47
C GLU A 115 -14.38 -3.72 -14.68
N ILE A 116 -14.64 -4.08 -13.41
CA ILE A 116 -13.70 -4.79 -12.56
C ILE A 116 -13.35 -6.15 -13.18
N LEU A 117 -14.36 -6.95 -13.57
CA LEU A 117 -14.13 -8.28 -14.16
C LEU A 117 -13.40 -8.20 -15.48
N ASN A 118 -13.72 -7.23 -16.34
CA ASN A 118 -13.02 -7.00 -17.60
C ASN A 118 -11.55 -6.62 -17.39
N SER A 119 -11.27 -5.77 -16.39
CA SER A 119 -9.91 -5.41 -16.01
C SER A 119 -9.10 -6.63 -15.58
N TYR A 120 -9.70 -7.50 -14.77
CA TYR A 120 -9.07 -8.77 -14.39
C TYR A 120 -8.85 -9.69 -15.57
N ALA A 121 -9.84 -9.84 -16.45
CA ALA A 121 -9.73 -10.68 -17.65
C ALA A 121 -8.61 -10.22 -18.60
N LYS A 122 -8.33 -8.91 -18.63
CA LYS A 122 -7.24 -8.30 -19.41
C LYS A 122 -5.91 -8.23 -18.65
N ALA A 123 -5.90 -8.65 -17.39
CA ALA A 123 -4.73 -8.52 -16.51
C ALA A 123 -4.17 -7.08 -16.43
N GLU A 124 -5.05 -6.06 -16.42
CA GLU A 124 -4.66 -4.64 -16.43
C GLU A 124 -3.75 -4.25 -15.26
N PHE A 125 -3.85 -4.95 -14.13
CA PHE A 125 -2.95 -4.78 -12.98
C PHE A 125 -1.47 -5.12 -13.30
N PHE A 126 -1.21 -5.85 -14.42
CA PHE A 126 0.14 -6.11 -14.93
C PHE A 126 0.48 -5.24 -16.15
N THR A 127 -0.51 -4.92 -16.98
CA THR A 127 -0.27 -4.30 -18.28
C THR A 127 -0.48 -2.79 -18.28
N ASN A 128 -1.32 -2.26 -17.38
CA ASN A 128 -1.58 -0.83 -17.28
C ASN A 128 -0.57 -0.16 -16.34
N LEU A 129 0.68 -0.12 -16.78
CA LEU A 129 1.81 0.41 -16.03
C LEU A 129 2.05 1.87 -16.42
N PRO A 130 2.47 2.73 -15.46
CA PRO A 130 2.88 4.07 -15.80
C PRO A 130 4.09 4.04 -16.72
N GLU A 131 4.12 4.93 -17.69
CA GLU A 131 5.30 5.14 -18.52
C GLU A 131 6.49 5.54 -17.66
N ILE A 132 7.66 5.06 -18.02
CA ILE A 132 8.92 5.43 -17.38
C ILE A 132 9.43 6.67 -18.09
N ASP A 133 9.75 7.72 -17.33
CA ASP A 133 10.37 8.92 -17.86
C ASP A 133 11.68 8.59 -18.57
N GLU A 134 11.96 9.23 -19.72
CA GLU A 134 13.21 9.06 -20.45
C GLU A 134 14.43 9.48 -19.58
N GLU A 135 14.25 10.50 -18.75
CA GLU A 135 15.25 10.95 -17.78
C GLU A 135 14.68 10.91 -16.37
N ILE A 136 15.38 10.22 -15.47
CA ILE A 136 15.04 10.16 -14.06
C ILE A 136 16.10 10.90 -13.25
N LYS A 137 15.72 12.02 -12.64
CA LYS A 137 16.59 12.74 -11.70
C LYS A 137 16.69 11.98 -10.39
N VAL A 138 17.91 11.61 -10.01
CA VAL A 138 18.16 10.84 -8.80
C VAL A 138 19.13 11.57 -7.86
N VAL A 139 19.00 11.27 -6.58
CA VAL A 139 20.04 11.51 -5.57
C VAL A 139 20.43 10.16 -5.00
N THR A 140 21.73 9.90 -4.94
CA THR A 140 22.23 8.60 -4.47
C THR A 140 22.36 8.56 -2.97
N TYR A 141 22.02 7.40 -2.38
CA TYR A 141 22.23 7.07 -0.98
C TYR A 141 22.99 5.74 -0.88
N ILE A 142 24.14 5.76 -0.21
CA ILE A 142 24.94 4.54 0.02
C ILE A 142 24.33 3.78 1.19
N ALA A 143 23.61 2.69 0.90
CA ALA A 143 22.95 1.86 1.89
C ALA A 143 23.94 1.09 2.77
N GLY A 144 25.14 0.84 2.27
CA GLY A 144 26.25 0.21 2.99
C GLY A 144 27.40 -0.18 2.08
N ILE A 145 28.48 -0.69 2.69
CA ILE A 145 29.65 -1.22 1.99
C ILE A 145 29.54 -2.74 1.94
N GLY A 146 29.80 -3.32 0.77
CA GLY A 146 29.60 -4.74 0.52
C GLY A 146 28.16 -5.09 0.19
N ASP A 147 27.82 -6.37 0.29
CA ASP A 147 26.49 -6.87 -0.06
C ASP A 147 25.40 -6.39 0.91
N ILE A 148 24.32 -5.88 0.37
CA ILE A 148 23.12 -5.50 1.12
C ILE A 148 22.12 -6.64 1.02
N SER A 149 21.87 -7.30 2.15
CA SER A 149 20.97 -8.46 2.19
C SER A 149 19.51 -8.07 2.05
N THR A 150 18.69 -9.00 1.57
CA THR A 150 17.24 -8.87 1.58
C THR A 150 16.65 -8.78 2.98
N ASP A 151 17.36 -9.24 4.02
CA ASP A 151 16.94 -9.07 5.41
C ASP A 151 17.03 -7.63 5.90
N LEU A 152 17.96 -6.84 5.39
CA LEU A 152 18.01 -5.39 5.67
C LEU A 152 16.89 -4.62 4.99
N LEU A 153 16.46 -5.09 3.81
CA LEU A 153 15.39 -4.45 3.03
C LEU A 153 13.99 -4.90 3.46
N SER A 154 13.85 -6.13 3.92
CA SER A 154 12.58 -6.76 4.33
C SER A 154 12.86 -7.89 5.33
N PRO A 155 13.01 -7.57 6.61
CA PRO A 155 13.34 -8.55 7.64
C PRO A 155 12.36 -9.72 7.72
N GLY A 156 12.91 -10.91 7.95
CA GLY A 156 12.10 -12.12 8.15
C GLY A 156 11.26 -12.07 9.42
N SER A 157 11.77 -11.42 10.46
CA SER A 157 11.08 -11.14 11.72
C SER A 157 9.74 -10.42 11.53
N ASP A 158 9.67 -9.53 10.54
CA ASP A 158 8.49 -8.72 10.25
C ASP A 158 7.65 -9.24 9.07
N ALA A 159 7.81 -10.51 8.72
CA ALA A 159 7.12 -11.15 7.60
C ALA A 159 5.58 -11.09 7.71
N HIS A 160 5.06 -11.02 8.92
CA HIS A 160 3.62 -10.94 9.20
C HIS A 160 2.98 -9.64 8.70
N SER A 161 3.74 -8.57 8.54
CA SER A 161 3.28 -7.26 8.05
C SER A 161 3.29 -7.13 6.53
N ARG A 162 3.83 -8.09 5.77
CA ARG A 162 4.03 -8.01 4.30
C ARG A 162 2.77 -7.77 3.49
N SER A 163 1.60 -8.11 4.03
CA SER A 163 0.32 -7.85 3.40
C SER A 163 -0.14 -6.38 3.49
N ASP A 164 0.53 -5.57 4.32
CA ASP A 164 0.32 -4.13 4.43
C ASP A 164 1.62 -3.41 4.05
N ARG A 165 1.62 -2.78 2.87
CA ARG A 165 2.82 -2.16 2.30
C ARG A 165 3.36 -1.00 3.13
N GLU A 166 2.47 -0.17 3.70
CA GLU A 166 2.87 0.97 4.53
C GLU A 166 3.44 0.49 5.87
N LEU A 167 2.81 -0.51 6.46
CA LEU A 167 3.29 -1.09 7.71
C LEU A 167 4.65 -1.78 7.51
N HIS A 168 4.71 -2.67 6.50
CA HIS A 168 5.93 -3.42 6.22
C HIS A 168 7.08 -2.53 5.73
N GLY A 169 6.76 -1.46 5.00
CA GLY A 169 7.76 -0.50 4.54
C GLY A 169 8.63 0.08 5.66
N LYS A 170 8.08 0.21 6.86
CA LYS A 170 8.82 0.69 8.03
C LYS A 170 9.91 -0.26 8.50
N SER A 171 9.82 -1.54 8.15
CA SER A 171 10.82 -2.54 8.54
C SER A 171 12.15 -2.41 7.79
N MET A 172 12.19 -1.69 6.66
CA MET A 172 13.46 -1.46 5.95
C MET A 172 14.44 -0.72 6.86
N PHE A 173 15.61 -1.32 7.09
CA PHE A 173 16.62 -0.83 8.03
C PHE A 173 16.10 -0.65 9.47
N GLU A 174 15.14 -1.47 9.94
CA GLU A 174 14.52 -1.34 11.27
C GLU A 174 15.51 -1.31 12.45
N HIS A 175 16.65 -1.97 12.28
CA HIS A 175 17.72 -1.98 13.28
C HIS A 175 18.75 -0.85 13.10
N ASP A 176 18.55 0.06 12.14
CA ASP A 176 19.41 1.20 11.85
C ASP A 176 18.59 2.48 11.65
N SER A 177 18.10 3.01 12.76
CA SER A 177 17.31 4.25 12.78
C SER A 177 18.04 5.44 12.17
N LYS A 178 19.38 5.42 12.18
CA LYS A 178 20.19 6.47 11.54
C LYS A 178 19.97 6.47 10.04
N LYS A 179 20.04 5.31 9.37
CA LYS A 179 19.76 5.19 7.93
C LYS A 179 18.35 5.59 7.57
N GLN A 180 17.36 5.19 8.39
CA GLN A 180 15.98 5.61 8.18
C GLN A 180 15.83 7.14 8.24
N ASN A 181 16.42 7.79 9.24
CA ASN A 181 16.38 9.24 9.37
C ASN A 181 17.11 9.95 8.23
N GLU A 182 18.26 9.46 7.81
CA GLU A 182 19.02 10.01 6.68
C GLU A 182 18.22 9.94 5.38
N LEU A 183 17.50 8.83 5.11
CA LEU A 183 16.63 8.68 3.95
C LEU A 183 15.43 9.65 4.00
N LEU A 184 14.80 9.82 5.17
CA LEU A 184 13.71 10.77 5.34
C LEU A 184 14.15 12.21 5.12
N GLU A 185 15.33 12.60 5.63
CA GLU A 185 15.89 13.92 5.42
C GLU A 185 16.25 14.13 3.94
N LEU A 186 16.76 13.09 3.27
CA LEU A 186 17.09 13.17 1.85
C LEU A 186 15.82 13.36 1.00
N GLN A 187 14.71 12.68 1.33
CA GLN A 187 13.40 12.87 0.68
C GLN A 187 12.88 14.30 0.86
N LYS A 188 12.99 14.85 2.07
CA LYS A 188 12.57 16.23 2.37
C LYS A 188 13.38 17.25 1.59
N LYS A 189 14.70 17.04 1.52
CA LYS A 189 15.65 17.93 0.84
C LYS A 189 15.49 17.91 -0.69
N HIS A 190 15.08 16.79 -1.26
CA HIS A 190 14.97 16.58 -2.71
C HIS A 190 13.60 16.02 -3.12
N PRO A 191 12.50 16.78 -2.91
CA PRO A 191 11.14 16.30 -3.16
C PRO A 191 10.84 16.08 -4.66
N ASP A 192 11.65 16.64 -5.54
CA ASP A 192 11.59 16.53 -7.00
C ASP A 192 12.43 15.40 -7.57
N LYS A 193 13.26 14.74 -6.74
CA LYS A 193 14.17 13.67 -7.16
C LYS A 193 13.78 12.34 -6.53
N ARG A 194 14.24 11.29 -7.18
CA ARG A 194 14.17 9.92 -6.64
C ARG A 194 15.45 9.59 -5.90
N ILE A 195 15.34 8.78 -4.85
CA ILE A 195 16.53 8.28 -4.16
C ILE A 195 16.96 6.99 -4.85
N MET A 196 18.22 6.89 -5.22
CA MET A 196 18.85 5.66 -5.70
C MET A 196 19.64 5.04 -4.57
N LEU A 197 19.25 3.87 -4.10
CA LEU A 197 20.03 3.12 -3.11
C LEU A 197 21.18 2.39 -3.80
N ILE A 198 22.37 2.49 -3.23
CA ILE A 198 23.59 1.87 -3.75
C ILE A 198 24.25 1.01 -2.67
N ALA A 199 24.67 -0.20 -3.04
CA ALA A 199 25.63 -0.99 -2.29
C ALA A 199 27.04 -0.64 -2.77
N GLU A 200 27.86 0.00 -1.94
CA GLU A 200 29.24 0.31 -2.30
C GLU A 200 30.07 -0.98 -2.29
N LYS A 201 30.70 -1.28 -3.44
CA LYS A 201 31.54 -2.48 -3.62
C LYS A 201 30.80 -3.82 -3.33
N GLY A 202 29.49 -3.87 -3.58
CA GLY A 202 28.67 -5.06 -3.35
C GLY A 202 27.40 -5.08 -4.19
N THR A 203 26.55 -6.03 -3.91
CA THR A 203 25.27 -6.26 -4.60
C THR A 203 24.10 -5.90 -3.69
N MET A 204 23.07 -5.25 -4.25
CA MET A 204 21.84 -4.95 -3.55
C MET A 204 20.90 -6.16 -3.58
N GLY A 205 20.32 -6.54 -2.43
CA GLY A 205 19.28 -7.56 -2.35
C GLY A 205 19.79 -9.00 -2.38
N VAL A 206 20.98 -9.26 -1.83
CA VAL A 206 21.55 -10.60 -1.75
C VAL A 206 20.83 -11.44 -0.69
N GLY A 207 20.57 -12.71 -0.99
CA GLY A 207 19.97 -13.67 -0.06
C GLY A 207 18.63 -14.20 -0.54
N SER A 208 17.66 -14.38 0.38
CA SER A 208 16.34 -14.92 0.06
C SER A 208 15.58 -14.03 -0.92
N SER A 209 14.92 -14.62 -1.91
CA SER A 209 14.06 -13.88 -2.84
C SER A 209 12.84 -13.31 -2.11
N ARG A 210 12.79 -11.99 -1.94
CA ARG A 210 11.74 -11.28 -1.23
C ARG A 210 11.20 -10.11 -2.04
N MET A 211 10.07 -10.31 -2.71
CA MET A 211 9.37 -9.25 -3.43
C MET A 211 9.03 -8.06 -2.50
N SER A 212 8.78 -8.33 -1.22
CA SER A 212 8.53 -7.28 -0.22
C SER A 212 9.72 -6.31 -0.06
N GLY A 213 10.95 -6.73 -0.29
CA GLY A 213 12.12 -5.85 -0.30
C GLY A 213 12.00 -4.76 -1.37
N VAL A 214 11.55 -5.12 -2.58
CA VAL A 214 11.28 -4.16 -3.66
C VAL A 214 10.21 -3.16 -3.26
N ASN A 215 9.13 -3.64 -2.66
CA ASN A 215 8.04 -2.76 -2.18
C ASN A 215 8.52 -1.79 -1.10
N ASN A 216 9.37 -2.26 -0.17
CA ASN A 216 9.91 -1.42 0.89
C ASN A 216 10.85 -0.35 0.31
N VAL A 217 11.76 -0.73 -0.57
CA VAL A 217 12.61 0.22 -1.29
C VAL A 217 11.75 1.28 -2.01
N ALA A 218 10.71 0.86 -2.74
CA ALA A 218 9.83 1.78 -3.45
C ALA A 218 9.17 2.82 -2.54
N LEU A 219 8.81 2.47 -1.30
CA LEU A 219 8.27 3.41 -0.32
C LEU A 219 9.32 4.43 0.14
N TRP A 220 10.55 3.99 0.38
CA TRP A 220 11.62 4.85 0.90
C TRP A 220 12.27 5.73 -0.16
N ILE A 221 12.27 5.34 -1.42
CA ILE A 221 12.85 6.14 -2.52
C ILE A 221 11.90 7.19 -3.10
N GLY A 222 10.64 7.23 -2.63
CA GLY A 222 9.65 8.27 -2.96
C GLY A 222 8.38 7.74 -3.60
N LYS A 223 7.25 8.26 -3.15
CA LYS A 223 5.89 7.84 -3.57
C LYS A 223 5.58 7.98 -5.07
N LYS A 224 6.34 8.82 -5.78
CA LYS A 224 6.17 9.03 -7.23
C LYS A 224 6.99 8.07 -8.08
N THR A 225 7.73 7.18 -7.45
CA THR A 225 8.55 6.22 -8.19
C THR A 225 7.68 5.15 -8.79
N SER A 226 7.99 4.82 -10.02
CA SER A 226 7.44 3.64 -10.66
C SER A 226 7.73 2.41 -9.79
N PRO A 227 6.76 1.49 -9.55
CA PRO A 227 7.01 0.22 -8.89
C PRO A 227 7.95 -0.72 -9.67
N TYR A 228 8.48 -0.28 -10.81
CA TYR A 228 9.26 -1.05 -11.77
C TYR A 228 10.71 -0.63 -11.85
N ILE A 229 11.31 -0.24 -10.74
CA ILE A 229 12.77 -0.11 -10.73
C ILE A 229 13.33 -1.52 -10.68
N PRO A 230 14.00 -1.99 -11.75
CA PRO A 230 14.68 -3.26 -11.70
C PRO A 230 15.78 -3.20 -10.65
N PHE A 231 15.97 -4.27 -9.93
CA PHE A 231 17.14 -4.47 -9.09
C PHE A 231 18.31 -4.86 -9.96
#